data_bb686a610b31a7ff8ef5e6d4f5bc3adb
#
_entry.id   bb686a610b31a7ff8ef5e6d4f5bc3adb
#
_cell.length_a   1.000
_cell.length_b   1.000
_cell.length_c   1.000
_cell.angle_alpha   90.00
_cell.angle_beta   90.00
_cell.angle_gamma   90.00
#
_symmetry.space_group_name_H-M   'P 1'
#
loop_
_entity.id
_entity.type
_entity.pdbx_description
1 polymer ?
#
loop_
_entity_poly.entity_id
_entity_poly.type
_entity_poly.pdbx_seq_one_letter_code
_entity_poly.pdbx_strand_id
1 'polypeptide(L)'
;MTKKALITGSAGLIGSESVRFFAEKGFDIIGIDNDMRKYFFGKEASTEWNNKLLKEKYKNYTHHNVDIRNNDDIERIFKEHKFDLIIHTAAQPSHDWAAKEPFTDFTVNANGTLVMLENFRKYSPEAVFIFTSTNKVYGDTPNLLPLVELKKRYELKKNHPYYKNGIDEMMSIDNSKHSLFGASKSAADILTQEYGKYFGLKTGTFRGGCLTGPQHSGAQLHGFLAYLAKCIAIGKKYTIFGYKGKQVRDNIHSYDLVNMFWHFYQKPRRGEVYNAGGSRHSNISILEAIEKIENILGKKANYEYVDENRIGDHIWYISDVSKFKKHFPKWDFEYGIDDILKEICESGHF
;
A
#
# COMPACT_ATOMS: atom_id res chain seq x y z
N MET A 1 6.64 -1.46 31.04
CA MET A 1 7.47 -0.72 30.05
C MET A 1 6.56 -0.34 28.90
N THR A 2 6.73 0.85 28.35
CA THR A 2 5.99 1.30 27.17
C THR A 2 6.43 0.48 25.96
N LYS A 3 5.49 0.04 25.13
CA LYS A 3 5.78 -0.70 23.91
C LYS A 3 6.39 0.22 22.86
N LYS A 4 7.33 -0.31 22.08
CA LYS A 4 8.00 0.44 21.01
C LYS A 4 7.70 -0.12 19.62
N ALA A 5 7.40 0.78 18.68
CA ALA A 5 7.22 0.41 17.29
C ALA A 5 8.23 1.14 16.39
N LEU A 6 8.83 0.40 15.46
CA LEU A 6 9.60 0.95 14.34
C LEU A 6 8.73 1.01 13.10
N ILE A 7 8.61 2.18 12.49
CA ILE A 7 7.81 2.38 11.27
C ILE A 7 8.70 3.00 10.19
N THR A 8 8.94 2.26 9.11
CA THR A 8 9.67 2.80 7.95
C THR A 8 8.71 3.37 6.91
N GLY A 9 9.11 4.39 6.17
CA GLY A 9 8.20 5.15 5.32
C GLY A 9 7.18 5.93 6.17
N SER A 10 7.59 6.37 7.35
CA SER A 10 6.73 6.88 8.43
C SER A 10 5.96 8.16 8.07
N ALA A 11 6.38 8.90 7.07
CA ALA A 11 5.70 10.09 6.57
C ALA A 11 4.77 9.83 5.37
N GLY A 12 4.88 8.64 4.72
CA GLY A 12 4.01 8.20 3.63
C GLY A 12 2.60 7.87 4.10
N LEU A 13 1.70 7.52 3.16
CA LEU A 13 0.29 7.23 3.45
C LEU A 13 0.10 6.21 4.58
N ILE A 14 0.62 5.00 4.41
CA ILE A 14 0.40 3.91 5.39
C ILE A 14 1.31 4.06 6.61
N GLY A 15 2.53 4.56 6.41
CA GLY A 15 3.44 4.82 7.52
C GLY A 15 2.88 5.87 8.48
N SER A 16 2.38 6.99 7.97
CA SER A 16 1.82 8.06 8.81
C SER A 16 0.52 7.64 9.50
N GLU A 17 -0.32 6.86 8.84
CA GLU A 17 -1.50 6.27 9.48
C GLU A 17 -1.08 5.32 10.60
N SER A 18 -0.05 4.50 10.36
CA SER A 18 0.50 3.62 11.40
C SER A 18 1.07 4.43 12.58
N VAL A 19 1.78 5.53 12.32
CA VAL A 19 2.25 6.43 13.40
C VAL A 19 1.09 6.93 14.24
N ARG A 20 0.04 7.48 13.61
CA ARG A 20 -1.15 7.99 14.31
C ARG A 20 -1.80 6.91 15.17
N PHE A 21 -2.12 5.79 14.53
CA PHE A 21 -2.84 4.69 15.15
C PHE A 21 -2.11 4.09 16.37
N PHE A 22 -0.82 3.80 16.22
CA PHE A 22 -0.05 3.17 17.31
C PHE A 22 0.41 4.17 18.35
N ALA A 23 0.68 5.44 18.02
CA ALA A 23 0.94 6.48 19.00
C ALA A 23 -0.27 6.72 19.91
N GLU A 24 -1.49 6.74 19.35
CA GLU A 24 -2.74 6.86 20.11
C GLU A 24 -3.04 5.62 20.97
N LYS A 25 -2.47 4.46 20.62
CA LYS A 25 -2.49 3.26 21.47
C LYS A 25 -1.38 3.22 22.52
N GLY A 26 -0.59 4.30 22.66
CA GLY A 26 0.42 4.46 23.69
C GLY A 26 1.77 3.79 23.38
N PHE A 27 2.07 3.50 22.11
CA PHE A 27 3.42 3.08 21.72
C PHE A 27 4.36 4.27 21.63
N ASP A 28 5.62 4.09 21.99
CA ASP A 28 6.71 4.96 21.56
C ASP A 28 7.08 4.60 20.12
N ILE A 29 7.00 5.57 19.22
CA ILE A 29 7.19 5.36 17.80
C ILE A 29 8.56 5.90 17.36
N ILE A 30 9.35 5.03 16.75
CA ILE A 30 10.55 5.40 16.01
C ILE A 30 10.20 5.34 14.52
N GLY A 31 10.18 6.50 13.85
CA GLY A 31 9.88 6.59 12.43
C GLY A 31 11.14 6.77 11.60
N ILE A 32 11.22 6.08 10.48
CA ILE A 32 12.29 6.21 9.48
C ILE A 32 11.67 6.66 8.16
N ASP A 33 12.12 7.79 7.64
CA ASP A 33 11.73 8.31 6.31
C ASP A 33 12.79 9.30 5.83
N ASN A 34 13.15 9.26 4.56
CA ASN A 34 14.12 10.18 3.93
C ASN A 34 13.53 10.99 2.78
N ASP A 35 12.19 11.04 2.67
CA ASP A 35 11.43 11.75 1.63
C ASP A 35 11.84 11.37 0.20
N MET A 36 12.29 10.12 -0.05
CA MET A 36 12.57 9.65 -1.40
C MET A 36 11.37 9.74 -2.35
N ARG A 37 10.16 9.88 -1.82
CA ARG A 37 8.98 10.13 -2.64
C ARG A 37 9.11 11.42 -3.47
N LYS A 38 9.74 12.46 -2.93
CA LYS A 38 10.11 13.68 -3.66
C LYS A 38 11.09 13.41 -4.81
N TYR A 39 12.03 12.50 -4.62
CA TYR A 39 12.96 12.07 -5.67
C TYR A 39 12.24 11.30 -6.78
N PHE A 40 11.32 10.40 -6.43
CA PHE A 40 10.60 9.56 -7.39
C PHE A 40 9.56 10.33 -8.21
N PHE A 41 8.84 11.28 -7.62
CA PHE A 41 7.65 11.90 -8.20
C PHE A 41 7.69 13.43 -8.25
N GLY A 42 8.80 14.06 -7.83
CA GLY A 42 8.93 15.51 -7.77
C GLY A 42 8.45 16.14 -6.46
N LYS A 43 8.66 17.46 -6.35
CA LYS A 43 8.41 18.23 -5.11
C LYS A 43 6.96 18.13 -4.61
N GLU A 44 5.99 18.05 -5.50
CA GLU A 44 4.56 17.95 -5.16
C GLU A 44 4.21 16.65 -4.41
N ALA A 45 5.05 15.62 -4.55
CA ALA A 45 4.84 14.33 -3.89
C ALA A 45 5.59 14.19 -2.55
N SER A 46 6.30 15.24 -2.11
CA SER A 46 7.02 15.25 -0.83
C SER A 46 6.08 14.92 0.32
N THR A 47 6.58 14.13 1.27
CA THR A 47 5.87 13.76 2.51
C THR A 47 6.34 14.55 3.73
N GLU A 48 7.21 15.53 3.54
CA GLU A 48 7.79 16.34 4.63
C GLU A 48 6.71 17.10 5.43
N TRP A 49 5.67 17.62 4.75
CA TRP A 49 4.54 18.27 5.39
C TRP A 49 3.85 17.36 6.43
N ASN A 50 3.68 16.07 6.09
CA ASN A 50 3.04 15.10 6.96
C ASN A 50 3.95 14.72 8.14
N ASN A 51 5.26 14.58 7.91
CA ASN A 51 6.25 14.36 8.96
C ASN A 51 6.24 15.51 9.99
N LYS A 52 6.14 16.76 9.52
CA LYS A 52 6.03 17.93 10.40
C LYS A 52 4.78 17.84 11.28
N LEU A 53 3.62 17.57 10.69
CA LEU A 53 2.36 17.40 11.44
C LEU A 53 2.45 16.28 12.48
N LEU A 54 3.08 15.16 12.14
CA LEU A 54 3.25 14.04 13.07
C LEU A 54 4.12 14.44 14.27
N LYS A 55 5.25 15.13 14.05
CA LYS A 55 6.13 15.63 15.11
C LYS A 55 5.45 16.65 16.02
N GLU A 56 4.61 17.51 15.47
CA GLU A 56 3.86 18.50 16.23
C GLU A 56 2.79 17.85 17.11
N LYS A 57 2.06 16.87 16.55
CA LYS A 57 0.91 16.24 17.22
C LYS A 57 1.30 15.18 18.25
N TYR A 58 2.32 14.34 17.96
CA TYR A 58 2.64 13.16 18.77
C TYR A 58 3.99 13.31 19.49
N LYS A 59 3.96 13.50 20.81
CA LYS A 59 5.18 13.63 21.64
C LYS A 59 5.94 12.31 21.78
N ASN A 60 5.26 11.18 21.56
CA ASN A 60 5.81 9.82 21.54
C ASN A 60 6.23 9.37 20.13
N TYR A 61 6.48 10.30 19.21
CA TYR A 61 7.02 10.05 17.87
C TYR A 61 8.39 10.69 17.70
N THR A 62 9.40 9.88 17.39
CA THR A 62 10.75 10.32 17.04
C THR A 62 11.05 9.95 15.61
N HIS A 63 11.50 10.92 14.81
CA HIS A 63 11.80 10.72 13.39
C HIS A 63 13.30 10.66 13.13
N HIS A 64 13.73 9.70 12.31
CA HIS A 64 15.08 9.57 11.80
C HIS A 64 15.06 9.71 10.27
N ASN A 65 15.88 10.63 9.75
CA ASN A 65 16.10 10.78 8.30
C ASN A 65 17.19 9.79 7.87
N VAL A 66 16.78 8.55 7.59
CA VAL A 66 17.68 7.44 7.28
C VAL A 66 17.15 6.70 6.04
N ASP A 67 18.09 6.28 5.17
CA ASP A 67 17.81 5.38 4.06
C ASP A 67 17.82 3.92 4.55
N ILE A 68 16.76 3.17 4.30
CA ILE A 68 16.65 1.76 4.70
C ILE A 68 17.72 0.85 4.08
N ARG A 69 18.42 1.31 3.03
CA ARG A 69 19.54 0.60 2.41
C ARG A 69 20.84 0.71 3.21
N ASN A 70 20.93 1.71 4.10
CA ASN A 70 22.11 1.92 4.94
C ASN A 70 22.05 1.00 6.16
N ASN A 71 22.71 -0.15 6.06
CA ASN A 71 22.71 -1.14 7.13
C ASN A 71 23.27 -0.59 8.45
N ASP A 72 24.31 0.25 8.43
CA ASP A 72 24.96 0.74 9.66
C ASP A 72 24.03 1.67 10.45
N ASP A 73 23.29 2.53 9.77
CA ASP A 73 22.31 3.41 10.40
C ASP A 73 21.11 2.61 10.93
N ILE A 74 20.63 1.62 10.19
CA ILE A 74 19.55 0.75 10.64
C ILE A 74 19.99 -0.08 11.84
N GLU A 75 21.17 -0.70 11.78
CA GLU A 75 21.75 -1.48 12.88
C GLU A 75 21.89 -0.63 14.16
N ARG A 76 22.34 0.62 14.06
CA ARG A 76 22.43 1.55 15.18
C ARG A 76 21.06 1.75 15.84
N ILE A 77 20.00 2.02 15.06
CA ILE A 77 18.64 2.19 15.56
C ILE A 77 18.16 0.92 16.29
N PHE A 78 18.42 -0.25 15.72
CA PHE A 78 18.03 -1.52 16.38
C PHE A 78 18.84 -1.82 17.64
N LYS A 79 20.09 -1.37 17.74
CA LYS A 79 20.91 -1.52 18.96
C LYS A 79 20.47 -0.59 20.08
N GLU A 80 20.03 0.63 19.74
CA GLU A 80 19.53 1.64 20.70
C GLU A 80 18.13 1.32 21.22
N HIS A 81 17.33 0.56 20.47
CA HIS A 81 15.93 0.30 20.79
C HIS A 81 15.58 -1.17 20.66
N LYS A 82 14.90 -1.71 21.67
CA LYS A 82 14.24 -3.02 21.55
C LYS A 82 12.80 -2.80 21.12
N PHE A 83 12.42 -3.33 19.96
CA PHE A 83 11.08 -3.15 19.41
C PHE A 83 10.15 -4.31 19.77
N ASP A 84 8.87 -3.98 19.91
CA ASP A 84 7.75 -4.92 20.03
C ASP A 84 7.05 -5.12 18.68
N LEU A 85 7.15 -4.10 17.82
CA LEU A 85 6.48 -4.07 16.51
C LEU A 85 7.38 -3.37 15.49
N ILE A 86 7.44 -3.92 14.29
CA ILE A 86 8.10 -3.30 13.13
C ILE A 86 7.10 -3.29 11.99
N ILE A 87 6.80 -2.09 11.45
CA ILE A 87 5.93 -1.91 10.28
C ILE A 87 6.79 -1.35 9.15
N HIS A 88 7.02 -2.18 8.13
CA HIS A 88 7.86 -1.84 7.01
C HIS A 88 7.03 -1.44 5.80
N THR A 89 6.91 -0.12 5.57
CA THR A 89 6.16 0.45 4.45
C THR A 89 7.02 1.25 3.47
N ALA A 90 8.29 1.51 3.80
CA ALA A 90 9.20 2.20 2.90
C ALA A 90 9.40 1.40 1.62
N ALA A 91 9.19 2.04 0.46
CA ALA A 91 9.32 1.41 -0.85
C ALA A 91 9.48 2.44 -1.97
N GLN A 92 10.02 2.01 -3.11
CA GLN A 92 9.81 2.65 -4.41
C GLN A 92 8.52 2.05 -5.00
N PRO A 93 7.43 2.83 -5.23
CA PRO A 93 6.13 2.25 -5.55
C PRO A 93 5.68 2.37 -7.03
N SER A 94 6.56 2.80 -7.95
CA SER A 94 6.19 3.08 -9.35
C SER A 94 6.79 2.10 -10.34
N HIS A 95 5.95 1.57 -11.23
CA HIS A 95 6.38 0.75 -12.38
C HIS A 95 7.27 1.53 -13.35
N ASP A 96 6.83 2.74 -13.72
CA ASP A 96 7.52 3.58 -14.71
C ASP A 96 8.89 4.00 -14.18
N TRP A 97 8.96 4.33 -12.89
CA TRP A 97 10.21 4.73 -12.27
C TRP A 97 11.18 3.55 -12.11
N ALA A 98 10.68 2.36 -11.76
CA ALA A 98 11.46 1.12 -11.71
C ALA A 98 12.11 0.79 -13.06
N ALA A 99 11.38 1.01 -14.17
CA ALA A 99 11.94 0.82 -15.52
C ALA A 99 13.05 1.82 -15.84
N LYS A 100 12.97 3.04 -15.29
CA LYS A 100 13.98 4.09 -15.49
C LYS A 100 15.25 3.85 -14.66
N GLU A 101 15.11 3.39 -13.43
CA GLU A 101 16.21 3.17 -12.49
C GLU A 101 16.07 1.81 -11.77
N PRO A 102 16.33 0.68 -12.47
CA PRO A 102 16.11 -0.66 -11.93
C PRO A 102 16.93 -0.97 -10.68
N PHE A 103 18.18 -0.48 -10.61
CA PHE A 103 19.04 -0.68 -9.44
C PHE A 103 18.50 0.00 -8.20
N THR A 104 18.01 1.23 -8.33
CA THR A 104 17.42 1.96 -7.21
C THR A 104 16.14 1.28 -6.76
N ASP A 105 15.28 0.85 -7.69
CA ASP A 105 14.06 0.10 -7.37
C ASP A 105 14.39 -1.17 -6.59
N PHE A 106 15.28 -2.02 -7.10
CA PHE A 106 15.60 -3.29 -6.48
C PHE A 106 16.29 -3.11 -5.13
N THR A 107 17.24 -2.18 -5.03
CA THR A 107 17.96 -1.94 -3.77
C THR A 107 17.05 -1.36 -2.68
N VAL A 108 16.08 -0.49 -3.02
CA VAL A 108 15.11 0.02 -2.05
C VAL A 108 14.14 -1.09 -1.64
N ASN A 109 13.51 -1.77 -2.60
CA ASN A 109 12.42 -2.71 -2.31
C ASN A 109 12.93 -4.05 -1.75
N ALA A 110 13.93 -4.67 -2.37
CA ALA A 110 14.41 -6.00 -1.98
C ALA A 110 15.54 -5.92 -0.95
N ASN A 111 16.63 -5.21 -1.25
CA ASN A 111 17.78 -5.14 -0.33
C ASN A 111 17.42 -4.38 0.95
N GLY A 112 16.69 -3.24 0.86
CA GLY A 112 16.23 -2.51 2.04
C GLY A 112 15.37 -3.37 2.96
N THR A 113 14.47 -4.20 2.39
CA THR A 113 13.70 -5.18 3.17
C THR A 113 14.61 -6.23 3.82
N LEU A 114 15.62 -6.73 3.11
CA LEU A 114 16.60 -7.67 3.68
C LEU A 114 17.38 -7.07 4.85
N VAL A 115 17.83 -5.81 4.73
CA VAL A 115 18.47 -5.06 5.82
C VAL A 115 17.57 -4.99 7.04
N MET A 116 16.29 -4.66 6.85
CA MET A 116 15.32 -4.61 7.94
C MET A 116 15.09 -5.97 8.60
N LEU A 117 14.94 -7.02 7.80
CA LEU A 117 14.72 -8.40 8.29
C LEU A 117 15.91 -8.95 9.05
N GLU A 118 17.14 -8.70 8.61
CA GLU A 118 18.36 -9.13 9.32
C GLU A 118 18.54 -8.41 10.66
N ASN A 119 18.32 -7.10 10.70
CA ASN A 119 18.38 -6.35 11.95
C ASN A 119 17.25 -6.75 12.92
N PHE A 120 16.04 -6.98 12.41
CA PHE A 120 14.94 -7.55 13.18
C PHE A 120 15.33 -8.90 13.81
N ARG A 121 15.84 -9.84 13.00
CA ARG A 121 16.26 -11.17 13.47
C ARG A 121 17.33 -11.10 14.55
N LYS A 122 18.30 -10.22 14.40
CA LYS A 122 19.45 -10.10 15.32
C LYS A 122 19.11 -9.39 16.64
N TYR A 123 18.32 -8.30 16.59
CA TYR A 123 18.19 -7.38 17.71
C TYR A 123 16.81 -7.36 18.36
N SER A 124 15.76 -7.76 17.65
CA SER A 124 14.38 -7.74 18.15
C SER A 124 13.58 -9.00 17.72
N PRO A 125 14.11 -10.24 17.85
CA PRO A 125 13.49 -11.46 17.31
C PRO A 125 12.11 -11.77 17.90
N GLU A 126 11.78 -11.20 19.05
CA GLU A 126 10.47 -11.35 19.70
C GLU A 126 9.42 -10.37 19.17
N ALA A 127 9.83 -9.33 18.43
CA ALA A 127 8.91 -8.38 17.83
C ALA A 127 8.00 -9.03 16.78
N VAL A 128 6.97 -8.31 16.38
CA VAL A 128 6.15 -8.64 15.22
C VAL A 128 6.62 -7.80 14.04
N PHE A 129 6.90 -8.44 12.90
CA PHE A 129 7.30 -7.76 11.67
C PHE A 129 6.15 -7.79 10.66
N ILE A 130 5.70 -6.62 10.23
CA ILE A 130 4.63 -6.44 9.25
C ILE A 130 5.23 -5.80 7.99
N PHE A 131 5.08 -6.46 6.87
CA PHE A 131 5.54 -5.96 5.57
C PHE A 131 4.36 -5.59 4.68
N THR A 132 4.37 -4.34 4.18
CA THR A 132 3.41 -3.89 3.17
C THR A 132 3.91 -4.29 1.78
N SER A 133 3.40 -5.41 1.29
CA SER A 133 3.58 -5.92 -0.06
C SER A 133 2.52 -5.34 -1.02
N THR A 134 2.35 -5.92 -2.18
CA THR A 134 1.47 -5.42 -3.24
C THR A 134 0.81 -6.55 -4.03
N ASN A 135 -0.34 -6.28 -4.63
CA ASN A 135 -0.97 -7.17 -5.59
C ASN A 135 -0.15 -7.37 -6.89
N LYS A 136 0.89 -6.55 -7.09
CA LYS A 136 1.77 -6.66 -8.28
C LYS A 136 2.70 -7.88 -8.23
N VAL A 137 2.77 -8.56 -7.08
CA VAL A 137 3.42 -9.89 -6.98
C VAL A 137 2.71 -10.95 -7.83
N TYR A 138 1.44 -10.76 -8.17
CA TYR A 138 0.70 -11.64 -9.10
C TYR A 138 0.99 -11.34 -10.59
N GLY A 139 1.79 -10.32 -10.89
CA GLY A 139 2.10 -9.91 -12.25
C GLY A 139 0.84 -9.64 -13.09
N ASP A 140 0.87 -10.09 -14.34
CA ASP A 140 -0.25 -9.96 -15.29
C ASP A 140 -1.28 -11.10 -15.17
N THR A 141 -1.11 -12.06 -14.26
CA THR A 141 -2.04 -13.17 -14.07
C THR A 141 -3.51 -12.73 -13.93
N PRO A 142 -3.84 -11.64 -13.18
CA PRO A 142 -5.21 -11.12 -13.11
C PRO A 142 -5.80 -10.70 -14.47
N ASN A 143 -4.97 -10.31 -15.44
CA ASN A 143 -5.42 -9.90 -16.77
C ASN A 143 -5.81 -11.07 -17.68
N LEU A 144 -5.45 -12.30 -17.29
CA LEU A 144 -5.82 -13.53 -18.02
C LEU A 144 -7.20 -14.06 -17.60
N LEU A 145 -7.83 -13.44 -16.60
CA LEU A 145 -9.14 -13.85 -16.12
C LEU A 145 -10.24 -13.55 -17.15
N PRO A 146 -11.30 -14.39 -17.23
CA PRO A 146 -12.39 -14.23 -18.20
C PRO A 146 -13.30 -13.06 -17.82
N LEU A 147 -12.99 -11.87 -18.32
CA LEU A 147 -13.72 -10.65 -18.06
C LEU A 147 -14.89 -10.44 -19.04
N VAL A 148 -15.91 -9.75 -18.58
CA VAL A 148 -17.01 -9.19 -19.40
C VAL A 148 -16.98 -7.67 -19.31
N GLU A 149 -17.18 -7.01 -20.46
CA GLU A 149 -17.26 -5.55 -20.50
C GLU A 149 -18.71 -5.12 -20.21
N LEU A 150 -18.90 -4.35 -19.12
CA LEU A 150 -20.16 -3.71 -18.78
C LEU A 150 -20.15 -2.24 -19.21
N LYS A 151 -21.23 -1.49 -18.94
CA LYS A 151 -21.37 -0.09 -19.35
C LYS A 151 -20.22 0.81 -18.82
N LYS A 152 -19.86 0.67 -17.55
CA LYS A 152 -18.84 1.53 -16.88
C LYS A 152 -17.67 0.78 -16.28
N ARG A 153 -17.65 -0.55 -16.30
CA ARG A 153 -16.60 -1.38 -15.70
C ARG A 153 -16.40 -2.70 -16.41
N TYR A 154 -15.23 -3.30 -16.23
CA TYR A 154 -15.03 -4.74 -16.43
C TYR A 154 -15.45 -5.50 -15.19
N GLU A 155 -15.96 -6.73 -15.40
CA GLU A 155 -16.31 -7.64 -14.29
C GLU A 155 -15.96 -9.07 -14.68
N LEU A 156 -15.72 -9.95 -13.70
CA LEU A 156 -15.53 -11.37 -13.93
C LEU A 156 -16.83 -12.04 -14.40
N LYS A 157 -16.69 -13.11 -15.21
CA LYS A 157 -17.84 -13.99 -15.49
C LYS A 157 -18.36 -14.58 -14.18
N LYS A 158 -19.70 -14.60 -14.03
CA LYS A 158 -20.39 -15.03 -12.79
C LYS A 158 -20.05 -16.43 -12.31
N ASN A 159 -19.69 -17.33 -13.23
CA ASN A 159 -19.32 -18.72 -12.93
C ASN A 159 -17.86 -18.90 -12.53
N HIS A 160 -17.03 -17.85 -12.54
CA HIS A 160 -15.63 -17.94 -12.15
C HIS A 160 -15.48 -18.00 -10.62
N PRO A 161 -14.57 -18.83 -10.04
CA PRO A 161 -14.39 -18.95 -8.58
C PRO A 161 -14.15 -17.61 -7.89
N TYR A 162 -13.36 -16.73 -8.49
CA TYR A 162 -13.06 -15.40 -7.94
C TYR A 162 -14.18 -14.37 -8.06
N TYR A 163 -15.31 -14.72 -8.72
CA TYR A 163 -16.41 -13.76 -8.92
C TYR A 163 -17.02 -13.28 -7.59
N LYS A 164 -17.22 -14.20 -6.64
CA LYS A 164 -17.91 -13.88 -5.39
C LYS A 164 -17.07 -13.03 -4.43
N ASN A 165 -15.83 -13.43 -4.17
CA ASN A 165 -15.01 -12.83 -3.12
C ASN A 165 -13.81 -12.02 -3.65
N GLY A 166 -13.36 -12.28 -4.88
CA GLY A 166 -12.13 -11.71 -5.43
C GLY A 166 -11.00 -12.75 -5.53
N ILE A 167 -9.81 -12.26 -5.84
CA ILE A 167 -8.58 -13.05 -5.99
C ILE A 167 -8.02 -13.36 -4.61
N ASP A 168 -7.81 -14.63 -4.32
CA ASP A 168 -7.18 -15.10 -3.08
C ASP A 168 -5.65 -15.21 -3.19
N GLU A 169 -4.99 -15.59 -2.08
CA GLU A 169 -3.53 -15.73 -2.00
C GLU A 169 -3.00 -16.96 -2.74
N MET A 170 -3.87 -17.84 -3.27
CA MET A 170 -3.51 -19.03 -4.04
C MET A 170 -3.27 -18.71 -5.52
N MET A 171 -3.60 -17.52 -5.99
CA MET A 171 -3.25 -17.10 -7.35
C MET A 171 -1.73 -17.19 -7.53
N SER A 172 -1.30 -17.88 -8.59
CA SER A 172 0.13 -18.06 -8.91
C SER A 172 0.84 -16.72 -9.10
N ILE A 173 2.06 -16.65 -8.62
CA ILE A 173 3.01 -15.58 -8.89
C ILE A 173 4.01 -15.98 -9.99
N ASP A 174 3.92 -17.21 -10.51
CA ASP A 174 4.80 -17.74 -11.56
C ASP A 174 4.22 -17.55 -12.96
N ASN A 175 5.09 -17.67 -13.96
CA ASN A 175 4.72 -17.60 -15.39
C ASN A 175 3.95 -16.32 -15.78
N SER A 176 4.27 -15.20 -15.15
CA SER A 176 3.61 -13.92 -15.32
C SER A 176 4.62 -12.79 -15.49
N LYS A 177 4.25 -11.77 -16.26
CA LYS A 177 5.06 -10.57 -16.42
C LYS A 177 4.81 -9.63 -15.22
N HIS A 178 5.83 -9.43 -14.37
CA HIS A 178 5.69 -8.69 -13.12
C HIS A 178 5.98 -7.19 -13.22
N SER A 179 6.60 -6.69 -14.26
CA SER A 179 7.39 -5.47 -14.28
C SER A 179 8.57 -5.52 -13.29
N LEU A 180 9.52 -4.58 -13.38
CA LEU A 180 10.68 -4.54 -12.46
C LEU A 180 10.24 -4.24 -11.03
N PHE A 181 9.30 -3.31 -10.84
CA PHE A 181 8.69 -3.03 -9.54
C PHE A 181 8.03 -4.29 -8.92
N GLY A 182 7.22 -5.00 -9.70
CA GLY A 182 6.59 -6.24 -9.23
C GLY A 182 7.62 -7.30 -8.85
N ALA A 183 8.71 -7.44 -9.62
CA ALA A 183 9.79 -8.38 -9.34
C ALA A 183 10.53 -8.06 -8.04
N SER A 184 10.93 -6.79 -7.82
CA SER A 184 11.59 -6.36 -6.58
C SER A 184 10.70 -6.53 -5.34
N LYS A 185 9.41 -6.24 -5.47
CA LYS A 185 8.44 -6.45 -4.39
C LYS A 185 8.16 -7.93 -4.14
N SER A 186 8.17 -8.79 -5.18
CA SER A 186 8.04 -10.24 -5.02
C SER A 186 9.23 -10.85 -4.28
N ALA A 187 10.44 -10.37 -4.55
CA ALA A 187 11.63 -10.78 -3.78
C ALA A 187 11.48 -10.44 -2.29
N ALA A 188 11.05 -9.23 -1.95
CA ALA A 188 10.81 -8.80 -0.57
C ALA A 188 9.66 -9.58 0.10
N ASP A 189 8.58 -9.86 -0.65
CA ASP A 189 7.42 -10.64 -0.20
C ASP A 189 7.84 -12.05 0.21
N ILE A 190 8.57 -12.75 -0.66
CA ILE A 190 9.08 -14.11 -0.40
C ILE A 190 10.06 -14.11 0.76
N LEU A 191 11.02 -13.17 0.80
CA LEU A 191 11.97 -13.05 1.91
C LEU A 191 11.24 -12.89 3.25
N THR A 192 10.24 -12.02 3.33
CA THR A 192 9.49 -11.81 4.57
C THR A 192 8.78 -13.08 5.03
N GLN A 193 8.21 -13.85 4.10
CA GLN A 193 7.60 -15.14 4.41
C GLN A 193 8.65 -16.15 4.91
N GLU A 194 9.81 -16.23 4.24
CA GLU A 194 10.86 -17.18 4.59
C GLU A 194 11.49 -16.87 5.96
N TYR A 195 11.67 -15.59 6.32
CA TYR A 195 12.12 -15.24 7.67
C TYR A 195 11.14 -15.74 8.75
N GLY A 196 9.85 -15.70 8.47
CA GLY A 196 8.85 -16.30 9.35
C GLY A 196 8.86 -17.83 9.38
N LYS A 197 8.95 -18.48 8.23
CA LYS A 197 8.89 -19.93 8.10
C LYS A 197 10.20 -20.61 8.53
N TYR A 198 11.32 -20.10 8.03
CA TYR A 198 12.64 -20.70 8.24
C TYR A 198 13.20 -20.41 9.64
N PHE A 199 13.11 -19.14 10.10
CA PHE A 199 13.63 -18.75 11.41
C PHE A 199 12.57 -18.76 12.53
N GLY A 200 11.31 -19.07 12.22
CA GLY A 200 10.23 -19.11 13.20
C GLY A 200 9.80 -17.72 13.73
N LEU A 201 10.15 -16.64 13.01
CA LEU A 201 9.87 -15.27 13.41
C LEU A 201 8.40 -14.89 13.15
N LYS A 202 7.88 -13.92 13.88
CA LYS A 202 6.50 -13.44 13.75
C LYS A 202 6.43 -12.43 12.59
N THR A 203 6.32 -12.92 11.36
CA THR A 203 6.23 -12.07 10.17
C THR A 203 4.88 -12.19 9.48
N GLY A 204 4.31 -11.05 9.04
CA GLY A 204 3.09 -10.97 8.24
C GLY A 204 3.33 -10.12 6.99
N THR A 205 2.99 -10.68 5.83
CA THR A 205 3.08 -10.02 4.53
C THR A 205 1.69 -9.63 4.07
N PHE A 206 1.46 -8.34 3.81
CA PHE A 206 0.16 -7.80 3.40
C PHE A 206 0.23 -7.32 1.95
N ARG A 207 -0.37 -8.06 1.02
CA ARG A 207 -0.42 -7.77 -0.41
C ARG A 207 -1.51 -6.74 -0.68
N GLY A 208 -1.12 -5.47 -0.70
CA GLY A 208 -2.03 -4.36 -0.87
C GLY A 208 -2.69 -4.31 -2.25
N GLY A 209 -4.00 -4.04 -2.31
CA GLY A 209 -4.71 -3.53 -3.48
C GLY A 209 -4.37 -2.05 -3.70
N CYS A 210 -5.34 -1.22 -4.06
CA CYS A 210 -5.15 0.22 -4.03
C CYS A 210 -5.27 0.74 -2.59
N LEU A 211 -4.12 1.06 -1.98
CA LEU A 211 -4.07 1.68 -0.67
C LEU A 211 -4.38 3.17 -0.82
N THR A 212 -5.37 3.66 -0.08
CA THR A 212 -5.87 5.02 -0.26
C THR A 212 -6.31 5.65 1.06
N GLY A 213 -6.50 6.96 1.07
CA GLY A 213 -6.91 7.71 2.25
C GLY A 213 -6.59 9.19 2.12
N PRO A 214 -7.04 10.04 3.07
CA PRO A 214 -6.93 11.50 2.98
C PRO A 214 -5.49 12.03 3.03
N GLN A 215 -4.53 11.24 3.56
CA GLN A 215 -3.11 11.61 3.63
C GLN A 215 -2.30 11.21 2.39
N HIS A 216 -2.97 10.81 1.31
CA HIS A 216 -2.29 10.38 0.10
C HIS A 216 -1.84 11.59 -0.73
N SER A 217 -0.54 11.87 -0.78
CA SER A 217 0.06 12.79 -1.74
C SER A 217 -0.04 12.20 -3.16
N GLY A 218 -1.21 12.35 -3.79
CA GLY A 218 -1.50 11.79 -5.11
C GLY A 218 -0.67 12.44 -6.21
N ALA A 219 -0.07 11.61 -7.07
CA ALA A 219 0.66 12.03 -8.26
C ALA A 219 0.11 11.30 -9.49
N GLN A 220 0.34 11.83 -10.70
CA GLN A 220 -0.22 11.29 -11.96
C GLN A 220 0.03 9.79 -12.13
N LEU A 221 1.16 9.29 -11.67
CA LEU A 221 1.57 7.90 -11.83
C LEU A 221 1.38 7.06 -10.56
N HIS A 222 0.89 7.64 -9.47
CA HIS A 222 0.68 6.92 -8.21
C HIS A 222 -0.42 7.55 -7.34
N GLY A 223 -1.42 6.73 -6.95
CA GLY A 223 -2.56 7.19 -6.13
C GLY A 223 -3.70 7.77 -6.98
N PHE A 224 -4.29 6.95 -7.85
CA PHE A 224 -5.21 7.41 -8.89
C PHE A 224 -6.44 8.16 -8.34
N LEU A 225 -7.04 7.72 -7.20
CA LEU A 225 -8.23 8.41 -6.64
C LEU A 225 -7.89 9.80 -6.12
N ALA A 226 -6.80 9.94 -5.36
CA ALA A 226 -6.37 11.25 -4.84
C ALA A 226 -5.96 12.20 -5.98
N TYR A 227 -5.24 11.69 -7.00
CA TYR A 227 -4.86 12.50 -8.15
C TYR A 227 -6.07 12.88 -9.03
N LEU A 228 -7.02 11.97 -9.24
CA LEU A 228 -8.26 12.25 -9.97
C LEU A 228 -9.09 13.32 -9.26
N ALA A 229 -9.28 13.19 -7.94
CA ALA A 229 -9.99 14.19 -7.13
C ALA A 229 -9.31 15.56 -7.21
N LYS A 230 -7.97 15.59 -7.09
CA LYS A 230 -7.18 16.81 -7.31
C LYS A 230 -7.46 17.43 -8.68
N CYS A 231 -7.36 16.66 -9.76
CA CYS A 231 -7.59 17.16 -11.11
C CYS A 231 -8.96 17.78 -11.26
N ILE A 232 -10.01 17.13 -10.75
CA ILE A 232 -11.40 17.65 -10.81
C ILE A 232 -11.54 18.92 -9.95
N ALA A 233 -10.99 18.93 -8.73
CA ALA A 233 -11.08 20.07 -7.81
C ALA A 233 -10.51 21.36 -8.40
N ILE A 234 -9.34 21.26 -9.08
CA ILE A 234 -8.61 22.43 -9.64
C ILE A 234 -8.83 22.62 -11.16
N GLY A 235 -9.69 21.81 -11.81
CA GLY A 235 -9.95 21.90 -13.25
C GLY A 235 -8.81 21.41 -14.16
N LYS A 236 -7.84 20.68 -13.60
CA LYS A 236 -6.70 20.12 -14.36
C LYS A 236 -7.15 18.93 -15.20
N LYS A 237 -6.59 18.82 -16.41
CA LYS A 237 -6.88 17.67 -17.28
C LYS A 237 -6.33 16.37 -16.69
N TYR A 238 -7.19 15.33 -16.61
CA TYR A 238 -6.84 13.97 -16.21
C TYR A 238 -6.71 13.08 -17.44
N THR A 239 -5.66 12.28 -17.56
CA THR A 239 -5.49 11.33 -18.66
C THR A 239 -5.88 9.93 -18.21
N ILE A 240 -6.87 9.33 -18.89
CA ILE A 240 -7.28 7.94 -18.72
C ILE A 240 -6.43 7.08 -19.66
N PHE A 241 -5.68 6.12 -19.09
CA PHE A 241 -4.81 5.22 -19.84
C PHE A 241 -5.47 3.86 -20.03
N GLY A 242 -5.75 3.50 -21.29
CA GLY A 242 -6.23 2.20 -21.71
C GLY A 242 -7.56 1.73 -21.10
N TYR A 243 -7.98 0.58 -21.51
CA TYR A 243 -9.13 -0.17 -21.02
C TYR A 243 -10.44 0.63 -21.00
N LYS A 244 -10.56 1.67 -21.82
CA LYS A 244 -11.74 2.56 -21.93
C LYS A 244 -12.14 3.22 -20.59
N GLY A 245 -11.21 3.32 -19.61
CA GLY A 245 -11.52 3.80 -18.26
C GLY A 245 -12.38 2.84 -17.42
N LYS A 246 -12.59 1.60 -17.92
CA LYS A 246 -13.44 0.59 -17.26
C LYS A 246 -12.67 -0.37 -16.35
N GLN A 247 -11.35 -0.19 -16.21
CA GLN A 247 -10.52 -0.99 -15.32
C GLN A 247 -10.96 -0.83 -13.86
N VAL A 248 -11.06 -1.95 -13.16
CA VAL A 248 -11.56 -2.01 -11.77
C VAL A 248 -10.43 -2.25 -10.79
N ARG A 249 -10.44 -1.49 -9.71
CA ARG A 249 -9.54 -1.65 -8.55
C ARG A 249 -10.35 -1.74 -7.28
N ASP A 250 -9.92 -2.59 -6.37
CA ASP A 250 -10.37 -2.48 -4.98
C ASP A 250 -9.52 -1.46 -4.24
N ASN A 251 -10.15 -0.74 -3.32
CA ASN A 251 -9.53 0.36 -2.59
C ASN A 251 -9.75 0.14 -1.10
N ILE A 252 -8.66 0.00 -0.34
CA ILE A 252 -8.73 -0.09 1.12
C ILE A 252 -8.32 1.24 1.73
N HIS A 253 -9.09 1.71 2.71
CA HIS A 253 -8.72 2.87 3.50
C HIS A 253 -7.46 2.61 4.33
N SER A 254 -6.59 3.61 4.48
CA SER A 254 -5.36 3.50 5.27
C SER A 254 -5.62 3.03 6.69
N TYR A 255 -6.69 3.51 7.31
CA TYR A 255 -7.12 3.09 8.64
C TYR A 255 -7.47 1.59 8.70
N ASP A 256 -8.28 1.09 7.76
CA ASP A 256 -8.69 -0.32 7.73
C ASP A 256 -7.49 -1.25 7.56
N LEU A 257 -6.51 -0.85 6.75
CA LEU A 257 -5.26 -1.59 6.59
C LEU A 257 -4.45 -1.59 7.89
N VAL A 258 -4.29 -0.43 8.54
CA VAL A 258 -3.53 -0.35 9.80
C VAL A 258 -4.26 -1.09 10.93
N ASN A 259 -5.59 -1.13 10.90
CA ASN A 259 -6.38 -1.97 11.78
C ASN A 259 -6.18 -3.48 11.52
N MET A 260 -5.93 -3.91 10.24
CA MET A 260 -5.44 -5.28 9.98
C MET A 260 -4.09 -5.52 10.67
N PHE A 261 -3.17 -4.57 10.62
CA PHE A 261 -1.86 -4.68 11.30
C PHE A 261 -2.02 -4.82 12.82
N TRP A 262 -2.95 -4.07 13.42
CA TRP A 262 -3.27 -4.17 14.83
C TRP A 262 -3.77 -5.55 15.23
N HIS A 263 -4.71 -6.11 14.48
CA HIS A 263 -5.23 -7.46 14.74
C HIS A 263 -4.14 -8.52 14.58
N PHE A 264 -3.27 -8.38 13.56
CA PHE A 264 -2.13 -9.27 13.38
C PHE A 264 -1.12 -9.13 14.53
N TYR A 265 -0.83 -7.92 14.97
CA TYR A 265 0.06 -7.67 16.11
C TYR A 265 -0.44 -8.33 17.41
N GLN A 266 -1.74 -8.27 17.67
CA GLN A 266 -2.33 -8.89 18.87
C GLN A 266 -2.26 -10.42 18.88
N LYS A 267 -2.32 -11.06 17.72
CA LYS A 267 -2.25 -12.53 17.56
C LYS A 267 -1.37 -12.90 16.36
N PRO A 268 -0.06 -12.66 16.46
CA PRO A 268 0.82 -12.82 15.31
C PRO A 268 0.96 -14.28 14.88
N ARG A 269 1.22 -14.46 13.59
CA ARG A 269 1.53 -15.74 12.96
C ARG A 269 2.94 -15.69 12.38
N ARG A 270 3.45 -16.81 11.89
CA ARG A 270 4.81 -16.94 11.36
C ARG A 270 4.77 -17.16 9.85
N GLY A 271 5.34 -16.20 9.09
CA GLY A 271 5.45 -16.33 7.64
C GLY A 271 4.12 -16.31 6.91
N GLU A 272 3.09 -15.65 7.46
CA GLU A 272 1.78 -15.59 6.84
C GLU A 272 1.67 -14.48 5.79
N VAL A 273 0.92 -14.76 4.75
CA VAL A 273 0.60 -13.81 3.69
C VAL A 273 -0.91 -13.59 3.62
N TYR A 274 -1.32 -12.33 3.43
CA TYR A 274 -2.72 -11.90 3.31
C TYR A 274 -2.88 -10.91 2.16
N ASN A 275 -3.93 -11.09 1.36
CA ASN A 275 -4.42 -10.01 0.53
C ASN A 275 -5.05 -8.92 1.41
N ALA A 276 -4.75 -7.66 1.09
CA ALA A 276 -5.16 -6.51 1.87
C ALA A 276 -5.69 -5.41 0.94
N GLY A 277 -6.93 -5.53 0.55
CA GLY A 277 -7.61 -4.56 -0.33
C GLY A 277 -9.05 -4.34 0.13
N GLY A 278 -9.76 -3.47 -0.57
CA GLY A 278 -11.16 -3.16 -0.26
C GLY A 278 -12.14 -4.26 -0.62
N SER A 279 -11.69 -5.30 -1.31
CA SER A 279 -12.51 -6.45 -1.68
C SER A 279 -13.79 -6.06 -2.44
N ARG A 280 -14.83 -6.87 -2.35
CA ARG A 280 -16.16 -6.50 -2.88
C ARG A 280 -16.82 -5.35 -2.12
N HIS A 281 -16.36 -5.07 -0.91
CA HIS A 281 -16.88 -3.97 -0.07
C HIS A 281 -16.54 -2.58 -0.66
N SER A 282 -15.31 -2.42 -1.16
CA SER A 282 -14.84 -1.12 -1.64
C SER A 282 -14.01 -1.28 -2.92
N ASN A 283 -14.68 -1.19 -4.08
CA ASN A 283 -14.06 -1.28 -5.40
C ASN A 283 -14.75 -0.33 -6.39
N ILE A 284 -14.00 0.11 -7.41
CA ILE A 284 -14.50 1.10 -8.36
C ILE A 284 -13.71 1.06 -9.67
N SER A 285 -14.37 1.39 -10.79
CA SER A 285 -13.70 1.71 -12.04
C SER A 285 -13.34 3.20 -12.13
N ILE A 286 -12.51 3.58 -13.11
CA ILE A 286 -12.17 5.00 -13.32
C ILE A 286 -13.42 5.81 -13.71
N LEU A 287 -14.27 5.27 -14.60
CA LEU A 287 -15.50 5.98 -15.02
C LEU A 287 -16.48 6.16 -13.85
N GLU A 288 -16.64 5.15 -13.01
CA GLU A 288 -17.47 5.25 -11.80
C GLU A 288 -16.87 6.26 -10.79
N ALA A 289 -15.54 6.29 -10.65
CA ALA A 289 -14.86 7.23 -9.77
C ALA A 289 -15.04 8.68 -10.24
N ILE A 290 -14.92 8.94 -11.54
CA ILE A 290 -15.17 10.27 -12.13
C ILE A 290 -16.59 10.74 -11.75
N GLU A 291 -17.60 9.93 -12.02
CA GLU A 291 -19.00 10.30 -11.74
C GLU A 291 -19.25 10.60 -10.25
N LYS A 292 -18.71 9.76 -9.34
CA LYS A 292 -18.87 9.97 -7.90
C LYS A 292 -18.16 11.23 -7.43
N ILE A 293 -16.92 11.49 -7.88
CA ILE A 293 -16.16 12.68 -7.48
C ILE A 293 -16.79 13.95 -8.06
N GLU A 294 -17.30 13.93 -9.30
CA GLU A 294 -18.06 15.04 -9.88
C GLU A 294 -19.26 15.41 -9.00
N ASN A 295 -19.99 14.41 -8.52
CA ASN A 295 -21.15 14.64 -7.65
C ASN A 295 -20.75 15.20 -6.28
N ILE A 296 -19.63 14.73 -5.69
CA ILE A 296 -19.15 15.24 -4.39
C ILE A 296 -18.68 16.69 -4.52
N LEU A 297 -17.90 17.00 -5.55
CA LEU A 297 -17.29 18.32 -5.73
C LEU A 297 -18.20 19.35 -6.43
N GLY A 298 -19.31 18.90 -7.04
CA GLY A 298 -20.17 19.74 -7.87
C GLY A 298 -19.48 20.29 -9.12
N LYS A 299 -18.41 19.64 -9.60
CA LYS A 299 -17.57 20.07 -10.71
C LYS A 299 -17.46 18.99 -11.76
N LYS A 300 -17.38 19.36 -13.05
CA LYS A 300 -17.15 18.42 -14.13
C LYS A 300 -15.68 18.09 -14.32
N ALA A 301 -15.37 16.82 -14.55
CA ALA A 301 -14.04 16.37 -14.87
C ALA A 301 -13.63 16.82 -16.26
N ASN A 302 -12.43 17.37 -16.37
CA ASN A 302 -11.76 17.59 -17.64
C ASN A 302 -10.81 16.41 -17.87
N TYR A 303 -11.15 15.49 -18.79
CA TYR A 303 -10.31 14.33 -19.06
C TYR A 303 -10.17 14.01 -20.54
N GLU A 304 -9.08 13.34 -20.85
CA GLU A 304 -8.84 12.74 -22.17
C GLU A 304 -8.61 11.24 -22.02
N TYR A 305 -8.85 10.51 -23.09
CA TYR A 305 -8.57 9.08 -23.16
C TYR A 305 -7.43 8.82 -24.15
N VAL A 306 -6.48 7.96 -23.75
CA VAL A 306 -5.43 7.40 -24.61
C VAL A 306 -5.56 5.89 -24.62
N ASP A 307 -5.40 5.27 -25.80
CA ASP A 307 -5.64 3.83 -25.96
C ASP A 307 -4.51 2.96 -25.38
N GLU A 308 -3.34 3.56 -25.17
CA GLU A 308 -2.20 2.89 -24.56
C GLU A 308 -2.45 2.64 -23.07
N ASN A 309 -2.34 1.38 -22.65
CA ASN A 309 -2.38 1.03 -21.24
C ASN A 309 -0.99 1.10 -20.59
N ARG A 310 -0.94 1.42 -19.31
CA ARG A 310 0.30 1.45 -18.55
C ARG A 310 0.82 0.03 -18.32
N ILE A 311 2.15 -0.14 -18.40
CA ILE A 311 2.81 -1.41 -18.10
C ILE A 311 2.52 -1.80 -16.64
N GLY A 312 2.12 -3.05 -16.42
CA GLY A 312 1.83 -3.60 -15.10
C GLY A 312 0.46 -3.22 -14.53
N ASP A 313 -0.41 -2.54 -15.31
CA ASP A 313 -1.78 -2.28 -14.88
C ASP A 313 -2.67 -3.52 -15.03
N HIS A 314 -3.55 -3.72 -14.03
CA HIS A 314 -4.58 -4.73 -14.08
C HIS A 314 -5.84 -4.20 -14.75
N ILE A 315 -6.53 -5.03 -15.54
CA ILE A 315 -7.86 -4.70 -16.08
C ILE A 315 -8.90 -4.82 -14.98
N TRP A 316 -8.75 -5.85 -14.16
CA TRP A 316 -9.63 -6.11 -13.02
C TRP A 316 -8.80 -6.71 -11.89
N TYR A 317 -8.89 -6.10 -10.71
CA TYR A 317 -8.34 -6.68 -9.50
C TYR A 317 -9.23 -6.34 -8.30
N ILE A 318 -9.77 -7.36 -7.70
CA ILE A 318 -10.50 -7.31 -6.43
C ILE A 318 -9.91 -8.41 -5.55
N SER A 319 -9.39 -8.07 -4.39
CA SER A 319 -8.80 -9.01 -3.44
C SER A 319 -9.86 -9.77 -2.64
N ASP A 320 -9.61 -11.04 -2.38
CA ASP A 320 -10.31 -11.80 -1.35
C ASP A 320 -9.60 -11.65 0.00
N VAL A 321 -10.27 -11.10 0.98
CA VAL A 321 -9.77 -10.93 2.36
C VAL A 321 -10.30 -12.00 3.31
N SER A 322 -10.96 -13.03 2.81
CA SER A 322 -11.62 -14.08 3.62
C SER A 322 -10.63 -14.82 4.51
N LYS A 323 -9.38 -15.04 4.04
CA LYS A 323 -8.32 -15.64 4.84
C LYS A 323 -8.02 -14.80 6.07
N PHE A 324 -7.90 -13.48 5.90
CA PHE A 324 -7.65 -12.58 7.03
C PHE A 324 -8.83 -12.59 8.01
N LYS A 325 -10.05 -12.42 7.53
CA LYS A 325 -11.28 -12.47 8.36
C LYS A 325 -11.42 -13.81 9.12
N LYS A 326 -11.06 -14.93 8.51
CA LYS A 326 -11.05 -16.24 9.18
C LYS A 326 -10.04 -16.31 10.33
N HIS A 327 -8.86 -15.72 10.18
CA HIS A 327 -7.84 -15.70 11.22
C HIS A 327 -8.12 -14.65 12.31
N PHE A 328 -8.76 -13.54 11.92
CA PHE A 328 -9.04 -12.38 12.77
C PHE A 328 -10.51 -11.96 12.65
N PRO A 329 -11.46 -12.75 13.19
CA PRO A 329 -12.90 -12.55 12.96
C PRO A 329 -13.49 -11.30 13.60
N LYS A 330 -12.72 -10.58 14.43
CA LYS A 330 -13.13 -9.27 15.00
C LYS A 330 -12.77 -8.09 14.10
N TRP A 331 -11.99 -8.32 13.03
CA TRP A 331 -11.68 -7.28 12.07
C TRP A 331 -12.77 -7.23 10.99
N ASP A 332 -13.18 -6.03 10.65
CA ASP A 332 -14.02 -5.75 9.48
C ASP A 332 -13.67 -4.38 8.91
N PHE A 333 -14.19 -4.04 7.75
CA PHE A 333 -14.07 -2.73 7.14
C PHE A 333 -14.89 -1.68 7.90
N GLU A 334 -14.31 -0.51 8.10
CA GLU A 334 -15.01 0.68 8.61
C GLU A 334 -15.35 1.66 7.47
N TYR A 335 -14.57 1.67 6.37
CA TYR A 335 -14.70 2.61 5.28
C TYR A 335 -15.07 1.92 3.97
N GLY A 336 -16.16 2.38 3.34
CA GLY A 336 -16.53 2.02 1.97
C GLY A 336 -15.93 3.00 0.95
N ILE A 337 -16.16 2.71 -0.35
CA ILE A 337 -15.64 3.56 -1.42
C ILE A 337 -16.19 4.99 -1.35
N ASP A 338 -17.42 5.17 -0.93
CA ASP A 338 -18.05 6.50 -0.82
C ASP A 338 -17.46 7.33 0.32
N ASP A 339 -17.15 6.71 1.45
CA ASP A 339 -16.46 7.34 2.57
C ASP A 339 -15.04 7.77 2.18
N ILE A 340 -14.31 6.88 1.50
CA ILE A 340 -12.96 7.15 0.99
C ILE A 340 -12.96 8.36 0.04
N LEU A 341 -13.88 8.38 -0.92
CA LEU A 341 -13.95 9.49 -1.89
C LEU A 341 -14.34 10.81 -1.23
N LYS A 342 -15.26 10.77 -0.26
CA LYS A 342 -15.66 11.94 0.51
C LYS A 342 -14.47 12.52 1.28
N GLU A 343 -13.76 11.69 2.06
CA GLU A 343 -12.60 12.15 2.83
C GLU A 343 -11.47 12.70 1.94
N ILE A 344 -11.19 12.07 0.80
CA ILE A 344 -10.18 12.57 -0.15
C ILE A 344 -10.59 13.95 -0.68
N CYS A 345 -11.86 14.14 -1.05
CA CYS A 345 -12.35 15.41 -1.59
C CYS A 345 -12.39 16.53 -0.52
N GLU A 346 -12.70 16.18 0.74
CA GLU A 346 -12.80 17.10 1.87
C GLU A 346 -11.43 17.45 2.49
N SER A 347 -10.43 16.59 2.32
CA SER A 347 -9.09 16.76 2.93
C SER A 347 -8.38 18.06 2.50
N GLY A 348 -8.68 18.57 1.32
CA GLY A 348 -8.07 19.79 0.76
C GLY A 348 -6.56 19.67 0.47
N HIS A 349 -5.98 18.49 0.60
CA HIS A 349 -4.56 18.22 0.30
C HIS A 349 -4.36 18.00 -1.21
N PHE A 350 -4.63 19.06 -1.99
CA PHE A 350 -4.52 19.06 -3.44
C PHE A 350 -3.25 19.75 -3.95
#